data_9f70a501d495dbe9bcc1894ce71aab41
#
_entry.id   9f70a501d495dbe9bcc1894ce71aab41
#
_cell.length_a   1.000
_cell.length_b   1.000
_cell.length_c   1.000
_cell.angle_alpha   90.00
_cell.angle_beta   90.00
_cell.angle_gamma   90.00
#
_symmetry.space_group_name_H-M   'P 1'
#
loop_
_entity.id
_entity.type
_entity.pdbx_description
1 polymer ?
#
loop_
_entity_poly.entity_id
_entity_poly.type
_entity_poly.pdbx_seq_one_letter_code
_entity_poly.pdbx_strand_id
1 'polypeptide(L)'
;MLPETVASYEHLCKSSAMNISLLTNRDLASHIVLSRLIGLLSGHRLSIFISEKVGRDQSLPQPLMALAEFEKQLIAASPHSFDSLARQAGCRLQGFADIDNRVNGTLGIERIKATEPDVILSIRFGLIIREPIIAIPKYGVINLHSGLLPDYRGVMASFRAMVNGDAEIGSTLHYIQDGGVDTGDILSIARA
;
A
#
# COMPACT_ATOMS: atom_id res chain seq x y z
N MET A 1 1.25 -18.08 -26.64
CA MET A 1 -0.22 -17.92 -26.78
C MET A 1 -0.68 -17.43 -25.41
N LEU A 2 -0.97 -16.11 -25.26
CA LEU A 2 -1.49 -15.55 -24.02
C LEU A 2 -2.97 -15.93 -23.92
N PRO A 3 -3.49 -16.26 -22.74
CA PRO A 3 -4.88 -16.68 -22.61
C PRO A 3 -5.84 -15.53 -22.96
N GLU A 4 -6.94 -15.89 -23.64
CA GLU A 4 -7.99 -15.01 -24.19
C GLU A 4 -8.73 -14.12 -23.14
N THR A 5 -8.35 -14.21 -21.86
CA THR A 5 -8.97 -13.47 -20.75
C THR A 5 -8.58 -11.99 -20.67
N VAL A 6 -7.55 -11.55 -21.39
CA VAL A 6 -7.12 -10.14 -21.34
C VAL A 6 -7.97 -9.24 -22.22
N ALA A 7 -8.47 -9.74 -23.34
CA ALA A 7 -9.27 -8.96 -24.31
C ALA A 7 -10.67 -8.58 -23.79
N SER A 8 -11.23 -9.30 -22.82
CA SER A 8 -12.56 -9.02 -22.27
C SER A 8 -12.58 -7.88 -21.23
N TYR A 9 -11.42 -7.50 -20.69
CA TYR A 9 -11.32 -6.39 -19.73
C TYR A 9 -11.18 -5.00 -20.40
N GLU A 10 -10.76 -4.92 -21.64
CA GLU A 10 -10.62 -3.66 -22.35
C GLU A 10 -11.97 -2.96 -22.66
N HIS A 11 -13.06 -3.71 -22.73
CA HIS A 11 -14.40 -3.16 -22.96
C HIS A 11 -15.09 -2.62 -21.70
N LEU A 12 -14.62 -2.97 -20.50
CA LEU A 12 -15.19 -2.50 -19.23
C LEU A 12 -14.56 -1.19 -18.74
N CYS A 13 -13.44 -0.75 -19.31
CA CYS A 13 -12.70 0.44 -18.89
C CYS A 13 -12.96 1.66 -19.76
N LYS A 14 -14.21 2.03 -20.03
CA LYS A 14 -14.58 3.45 -20.20
C LYS A 14 -14.93 4.04 -18.84
N SER A 15 -14.11 3.80 -17.82
CA SER A 15 -14.29 4.44 -16.52
C SER A 15 -13.77 5.87 -16.61
N SER A 16 -14.61 6.81 -16.20
CA SER A 16 -14.18 8.18 -15.91
C SER A 16 -12.94 8.14 -15.00
N ALA A 17 -12.00 9.07 -15.21
CA ALA A 17 -10.82 9.16 -14.35
C ALA A 17 -11.23 9.23 -12.87
N MET A 18 -10.68 8.35 -12.06
CA MET A 18 -10.93 8.29 -10.62
C MET A 18 -9.85 9.05 -9.84
N ASN A 19 -10.20 9.49 -8.65
CA ASN A 19 -9.26 9.95 -7.64
C ASN A 19 -8.80 8.74 -6.82
N ILE A 20 -7.53 8.39 -6.87
CA ILE A 20 -6.96 7.26 -6.15
C ILE A 20 -5.95 7.76 -5.14
N SER A 21 -6.17 7.47 -3.86
CA SER A 21 -5.19 7.74 -2.81
C SER A 21 -4.38 6.50 -2.51
N LEU A 22 -3.07 6.58 -2.72
CA LEU A 22 -2.12 5.52 -2.42
C LEU A 22 -1.52 5.78 -1.04
N LEU A 23 -1.75 4.89 -0.09
CA LEU A 23 -1.15 4.90 1.24
C LEU A 23 -0.03 3.87 1.28
N THR A 24 1.20 4.28 1.54
CA THR A 24 2.35 3.39 1.51
C THR A 24 3.35 3.70 2.62
N ASN A 25 4.43 2.93 2.72
CA ASN A 25 5.51 3.14 3.68
C ASN A 25 6.82 3.51 2.97
N ARG A 26 7.78 4.05 3.72
CA ARG A 26 9.11 4.39 3.20
C ARG A 26 10.04 3.18 3.30
N ASP A 27 9.77 2.13 2.50
CA ASP A 27 10.60 0.94 2.41
C ASP A 27 10.80 0.50 0.95
N LEU A 28 11.73 -0.43 0.72
CA LEU A 28 12.10 -0.88 -0.63
C LEU A 28 10.93 -1.53 -1.37
N ALA A 29 10.16 -2.38 -0.71
CA ALA A 29 9.04 -3.06 -1.34
C ALA A 29 7.95 -2.07 -1.76
N SER A 30 7.66 -1.07 -0.93
CA SER A 30 6.74 0.03 -1.26
C SER A 30 7.25 0.85 -2.45
N HIS A 31 8.55 1.13 -2.50
CA HIS A 31 9.17 1.84 -3.62
C HIS A 31 9.01 1.09 -4.94
N ILE A 32 9.27 -0.23 -4.94
CA ILE A 32 9.14 -1.08 -6.13
C ILE A 32 7.68 -1.12 -6.61
N VAL A 33 6.72 -1.34 -5.70
CA VAL A 33 5.30 -1.42 -6.06
C VAL A 33 4.81 -0.07 -6.58
N LEU A 34 5.14 1.03 -5.90
CA LEU A 34 4.73 2.38 -6.29
C LEU A 34 5.25 2.73 -7.68
N SER A 35 6.53 2.44 -7.99
CA SER A 35 7.12 2.71 -9.29
C SER A 35 6.41 2.01 -10.45
N ARG A 36 5.82 0.84 -10.21
CA ARG A 36 5.02 0.10 -11.20
C ARG A 36 3.58 0.61 -11.29
N LEU A 37 2.95 0.88 -10.13
CA LEU A 37 1.55 1.31 -10.07
C LEU A 37 1.32 2.66 -10.73
N ILE A 38 2.24 3.62 -10.61
CA ILE A 38 2.10 4.94 -11.22
C ILE A 38 1.88 4.82 -12.73
N GLY A 39 2.61 3.94 -13.40
CA GLY A 39 2.43 3.68 -14.83
C GLY A 39 1.08 3.03 -15.16
N LEU A 40 0.68 2.04 -14.36
CA LEU A 40 -0.58 1.32 -14.55
C LEU A 40 -1.82 2.20 -14.28
N LEU A 41 -1.69 3.17 -13.38
CA LEU A 41 -2.77 4.05 -12.96
C LEU A 41 -2.72 5.43 -13.65
N SER A 42 -1.96 5.59 -14.73
CA SER A 42 -1.72 6.87 -15.41
C SER A 42 -2.98 7.56 -15.95
N GLY A 43 -4.09 6.83 -16.12
CA GLY A 43 -5.40 7.39 -16.50
C GLY A 43 -6.21 8.00 -15.35
N HIS A 44 -5.69 7.97 -14.12
CA HIS A 44 -6.38 8.40 -12.90
C HIS A 44 -5.65 9.58 -12.23
N ARG A 45 -6.34 10.29 -11.34
CA ARG A 45 -5.71 11.30 -10.48
C ARG A 45 -5.18 10.63 -9.21
N LEU A 46 -3.87 10.71 -9.00
CA LEU A 46 -3.21 10.06 -7.88
C LEU A 46 -2.89 11.07 -6.78
N SER A 47 -3.04 10.62 -5.54
CA SER A 47 -2.50 11.25 -4.34
C SER A 47 -1.68 10.23 -3.57
N ILE A 48 -0.46 10.57 -3.17
CA ILE A 48 0.46 9.62 -2.53
C ILE A 48 0.77 10.06 -1.13
N PHE A 49 0.47 9.19 -0.17
CA PHE A 49 0.76 9.38 1.24
C PHE A 49 1.77 8.32 1.71
N ILE A 50 2.75 8.77 2.48
CA ILE A 50 3.78 7.90 3.01
C ILE A 50 3.77 7.91 4.53
N SER A 51 3.85 6.74 5.15
CA SER A 51 4.19 6.60 6.55
C SER A 51 5.68 6.34 6.71
N GLU A 52 6.26 6.85 7.78
CA GLU A 52 7.67 6.62 8.13
C GLU A 52 7.79 5.71 9.35
N LYS A 53 6.64 5.24 9.85
CA LYS A 53 6.53 4.42 11.04
C LYS A 53 5.74 3.15 10.75
N VAL A 54 6.24 2.01 11.21
CA VAL A 54 5.55 0.73 11.19
C VAL A 54 5.44 0.21 12.63
N GLY A 55 4.20 0.07 13.12
CA GLY A 55 3.94 -0.46 14.45
C GLY A 55 4.37 0.46 15.59
N ARG A 56 4.73 -0.15 16.75
CA ARG A 56 5.22 0.56 17.93
C ARG A 56 6.72 0.81 17.82
N ASP A 57 7.19 1.92 18.42
CA ASP A 57 8.62 2.22 18.55
C ASP A 57 9.30 1.12 19.39
N GLN A 58 9.92 0.18 18.73
CA GLN A 58 10.81 -0.80 19.33
C GLN A 58 12.15 -0.73 18.60
N SER A 59 13.23 -0.82 19.35
CA SER A 59 14.57 -0.96 18.75
C SER A 59 14.59 -2.25 17.92
N LEU A 60 14.91 -2.11 16.63
CA LEU A 60 15.05 -3.29 15.77
C LEU A 60 16.26 -4.12 16.22
N PRO A 61 16.16 -5.46 16.21
CA PRO A 61 17.33 -6.34 16.35
C PRO A 61 18.39 -6.01 15.29
N GLN A 62 19.67 -6.21 15.64
CA GLN A 62 20.80 -5.85 14.77
C GLN A 62 20.69 -6.38 13.32
N PRO A 63 20.27 -7.64 13.07
CA PRO A 63 20.09 -8.11 11.68
C PRO A 63 19.04 -7.31 10.90
N LEU A 64 17.95 -6.90 11.54
CA LEU A 64 16.90 -6.09 10.90
C LEU A 64 17.34 -4.64 10.66
N MET A 65 18.21 -4.11 11.53
CA MET A 65 18.82 -2.79 11.29
C MET A 65 19.74 -2.83 10.06
N ALA A 66 20.56 -3.87 9.89
CA ALA A 66 21.42 -4.04 8.74
C ALA A 66 20.60 -4.19 7.44
N LEU A 67 19.51 -4.95 7.47
CA LEU A 67 18.59 -5.06 6.34
C LEU A 67 17.96 -3.72 5.99
N ALA A 68 17.45 -2.98 6.98
CA ALA A 68 16.85 -1.67 6.74
C ALA A 68 17.85 -0.66 6.15
N GLU A 69 19.11 -0.70 6.58
CA GLU A 69 20.16 0.15 6.01
C GLU A 69 20.49 -0.26 4.57
N PHE A 70 20.56 -1.55 4.28
CA PHE A 70 20.77 -2.06 2.92
C PHE A 70 19.60 -1.64 1.99
N GLU A 71 18.35 -1.75 2.45
CA GLU A 71 17.18 -1.29 1.69
C GLU A 71 17.23 0.22 1.38
N LYS A 72 17.66 1.05 2.35
CA LYS A 72 17.87 2.49 2.14
C LYS A 72 18.89 2.77 1.06
N GLN A 73 20.01 2.02 1.05
CA GLN A 73 21.04 2.16 0.02
C GLN A 73 20.50 1.80 -1.36
N LEU A 74 19.70 0.74 -1.48
CA LEU A 74 19.05 0.36 -2.74
C LEU A 74 18.08 1.43 -3.23
N ILE A 75 17.29 2.01 -2.34
CA ILE A 75 16.38 3.13 -2.68
C ILE A 75 17.19 4.35 -3.13
N ALA A 76 18.27 4.68 -2.43
CA ALA A 76 19.14 5.82 -2.77
C ALA A 76 19.85 5.63 -4.11
N ALA A 77 20.19 4.40 -4.48
CA ALA A 77 20.77 4.05 -5.77
C ALA A 77 19.75 4.00 -6.92
N SER A 78 18.45 4.02 -6.61
CA SER A 78 17.40 4.05 -7.62
C SER A 78 17.40 5.38 -8.38
N PRO A 79 17.13 5.39 -9.70
CA PRO A 79 16.96 6.62 -10.46
C PRO A 79 15.76 7.47 -10.02
N HIS A 80 14.87 6.88 -9.25
CA HIS A 80 13.65 7.52 -8.78
C HIS A 80 13.57 7.51 -7.25
N SER A 81 13.52 8.69 -6.63
CA SER A 81 13.14 8.83 -5.22
C SER A 81 11.62 8.78 -5.07
N PHE A 82 11.11 8.59 -3.85
CA PHE A 82 9.66 8.70 -3.58
C PHE A 82 9.07 10.04 -4.04
N ASP A 83 9.81 11.14 -3.85
CA ASP A 83 9.40 12.47 -4.32
C ASP A 83 9.37 12.58 -5.83
N SER A 84 10.31 11.94 -6.55
CA SER A 84 10.29 11.93 -8.00
C SER A 84 9.16 11.05 -8.56
N LEU A 85 8.85 9.95 -7.91
CA LEU A 85 7.68 9.12 -8.23
C LEU A 85 6.36 9.88 -8.03
N ALA A 86 6.24 10.64 -6.94
CA ALA A 86 5.06 11.47 -6.72
C ALA A 86 4.93 12.57 -7.80
N ARG A 87 6.03 13.23 -8.18
CA ARG A 87 6.01 14.20 -9.30
C ARG A 87 5.65 13.54 -10.63
N GLN A 88 6.12 12.34 -10.90
CA GLN A 88 5.75 11.57 -12.10
C GLN A 88 4.24 11.24 -12.10
N ALA A 89 3.67 10.99 -10.94
CA ALA A 89 2.23 10.80 -10.75
C ALA A 89 1.42 12.11 -10.81
N GLY A 90 2.05 13.25 -11.01
CA GLY A 90 1.40 14.57 -11.05
C GLY A 90 0.99 15.11 -9.69
N CYS A 91 1.52 14.58 -8.58
CA CYS A 91 1.17 14.99 -7.24
C CYS A 91 2.42 15.30 -6.38
N ARG A 92 2.18 15.78 -5.15
CA ARG A 92 3.21 15.92 -4.12
C ARG A 92 3.13 14.73 -3.17
N LEU A 93 4.29 14.27 -2.72
CA LEU A 93 4.36 13.31 -1.62
C LEU A 93 3.86 13.97 -0.34
N GLN A 94 2.93 13.33 0.34
CA GLN A 94 2.39 13.76 1.62
C GLN A 94 2.74 12.74 2.70
N GLY A 95 2.70 13.13 3.95
CA GLY A 95 2.97 12.25 5.08
C GLY A 95 2.13 12.60 6.28
N PHE A 96 2.41 11.96 7.40
CA PHE A 96 1.71 12.16 8.66
C PHE A 96 2.68 12.43 9.82
N ALA A 97 3.99 12.57 9.55
CA ALA A 97 5.00 12.77 10.59
C ALA A 97 4.79 14.09 11.36
N ASP A 98 4.36 15.15 10.67
CA ASP A 98 4.04 16.47 11.24
C ASP A 98 2.84 16.48 12.19
N ILE A 99 2.06 15.40 12.21
CA ILE A 99 0.92 15.18 13.10
C ILE A 99 1.09 13.92 13.96
N ASP A 100 2.32 13.58 14.32
CA ASP A 100 2.70 12.40 15.13
C ASP A 100 2.16 11.08 14.57
N ASN A 101 2.04 10.96 13.25
CA ASN A 101 1.45 9.81 12.56
C ASN A 101 0.00 9.49 12.99
N ARG A 102 -0.75 10.48 13.47
CA ARG A 102 -2.16 10.32 13.87
C ARG A 102 -3.08 10.36 12.65
N VAL A 103 -2.96 9.37 11.78
CA VAL A 103 -3.75 9.28 10.54
C VAL A 103 -5.27 9.30 10.79
N ASN A 104 -5.74 8.68 11.89
CA ASN A 104 -7.16 8.68 12.26
C ASN A 104 -7.60 9.89 13.12
N GLY A 105 -6.69 10.83 13.38
CA GLY A 105 -7.02 12.11 14.04
C GLY A 105 -7.63 13.10 13.05
N THR A 106 -8.21 14.18 13.56
CA THR A 106 -8.92 15.20 12.75
C THR A 106 -8.09 15.65 11.54
N LEU A 107 -6.84 16.07 11.75
CA LEU A 107 -5.97 16.54 10.66
C LEU A 107 -5.62 15.44 9.65
N GLY A 108 -5.43 14.19 10.10
CA GLY A 108 -5.17 13.07 9.21
C GLY A 108 -6.37 12.75 8.32
N ILE A 109 -7.57 12.74 8.91
CA ILE A 109 -8.83 12.53 8.19
C ILE A 109 -9.07 13.66 7.18
N GLU A 110 -8.90 14.92 7.58
CA GLU A 110 -9.06 16.08 6.70
C GLU A 110 -8.08 16.03 5.52
N ARG A 111 -6.83 15.65 5.77
CA ARG A 111 -5.80 15.50 4.74
C ARG A 111 -6.17 14.45 3.67
N ILE A 112 -6.71 13.31 4.09
CA ILE A 112 -7.18 12.28 3.17
C ILE A 112 -8.47 12.73 2.46
N LYS A 113 -9.43 13.32 3.18
CA LYS A 113 -10.67 13.86 2.59
C LYS A 113 -10.41 14.91 1.51
N ALA A 114 -9.40 15.75 1.70
CA ALA A 114 -9.05 16.80 0.74
C ALA A 114 -8.61 16.26 -0.63
N THR A 115 -8.29 14.98 -0.74
CA THR A 115 -7.98 14.32 -2.04
C THR A 115 -9.23 13.78 -2.73
N GLU A 116 -10.40 13.84 -2.08
CA GLU A 116 -11.68 13.33 -2.60
C GLU A 116 -11.56 11.93 -3.23
N PRO A 117 -11.03 10.94 -2.51
CA PRO A 117 -10.69 9.65 -3.11
C PRO A 117 -11.95 8.85 -3.46
N ASP A 118 -12.01 8.34 -4.69
CA ASP A 118 -12.98 7.33 -5.08
C ASP A 118 -12.62 5.96 -4.49
N VAL A 119 -11.33 5.68 -4.40
CA VAL A 119 -10.78 4.47 -3.77
C VAL A 119 -9.46 4.81 -3.06
N ILE A 120 -9.20 4.13 -1.95
CA ILE A 120 -7.90 4.18 -1.26
C ILE A 120 -7.21 2.82 -1.45
N LEU A 121 -5.97 2.83 -1.92
CA LEU A 121 -5.11 1.65 -1.98
C LEU A 121 -4.05 1.73 -0.89
N SER A 122 -4.10 0.81 0.05
CA SER A 122 -3.12 0.63 1.11
C SER A 122 -2.09 -0.42 0.69
N ILE A 123 -0.82 -0.06 0.72
CA ILE A 123 0.27 -0.93 0.27
C ILE A 123 1.37 -0.84 1.31
N ARG A 124 1.48 -1.83 2.19
CA ARG A 124 2.46 -1.84 3.28
C ARG A 124 2.38 -0.59 4.20
N PHE A 125 1.23 0.06 4.24
CA PHE A 125 1.05 1.26 5.05
C PHE A 125 1.21 0.93 6.54
N GLY A 126 2.13 1.61 7.21
CA GLY A 126 2.55 1.27 8.57
C GLY A 126 1.58 1.70 9.68
N LEU A 127 0.50 2.41 9.34
CA LEU A 127 -0.48 2.91 10.29
C LEU A 127 -1.81 2.19 10.11
N ILE A 128 -2.47 1.88 11.22
CA ILE A 128 -3.78 1.23 11.19
C ILE A 128 -4.85 2.24 10.76
N ILE A 129 -5.57 1.92 9.69
CA ILE A 129 -6.71 2.69 9.19
C ILE A 129 -7.97 2.28 9.97
N ARG A 130 -8.77 3.25 10.39
CA ARG A 130 -9.99 3.04 11.16
C ARG A 130 -11.20 3.67 10.48
N GLU A 131 -12.38 3.40 11.01
CA GLU A 131 -13.69 3.77 10.50
C GLU A 131 -13.82 5.20 9.91
N PRO A 132 -13.30 6.26 10.52
CA PRO A 132 -13.44 7.59 9.92
C PRO A 132 -12.78 7.71 8.53
N ILE A 133 -11.73 6.92 8.25
CA ILE A 133 -11.04 6.92 6.95
C ILE A 133 -11.67 5.89 6.02
N ILE A 134 -12.04 4.72 6.55
CA ILE A 134 -12.66 3.64 5.77
C ILE A 134 -13.93 4.13 5.07
N ALA A 135 -14.69 5.01 5.71
CA ALA A 135 -15.94 5.57 5.19
C ALA A 135 -15.75 6.71 4.15
N ILE A 136 -14.51 7.20 3.89
CA ILE A 136 -14.29 8.31 2.97
C ILE A 136 -14.49 7.90 1.50
N PRO A 137 -13.81 6.86 0.99
CA PRO A 137 -13.83 6.55 -0.42
C PRO A 137 -15.10 5.83 -0.84
N LYS A 138 -15.65 6.19 -2.00
CA LYS A 138 -16.87 5.59 -2.57
C LYS A 138 -16.75 4.08 -2.78
N TYR A 139 -15.57 3.62 -3.22
CA TYR A 139 -15.31 2.21 -3.54
C TYR A 139 -14.51 1.49 -2.45
N GLY A 140 -14.40 2.10 -1.26
CA GLY A 140 -13.76 1.50 -0.11
C GLY A 140 -12.23 1.59 -0.10
N VAL A 141 -11.66 0.98 0.92
CA VAL A 141 -10.22 0.88 1.13
C VAL A 141 -9.77 -0.54 0.81
N ILE A 142 -8.82 -0.67 -0.10
CA ILE A 142 -8.27 -1.96 -0.53
C ILE A 142 -6.82 -2.05 -0.06
N ASN A 143 -6.44 -3.17 0.54
CA ASN A 143 -5.09 -3.44 1.00
C ASN A 143 -4.40 -4.51 0.15
N LEU A 144 -3.18 -4.23 -0.27
CA LEU A 144 -2.27 -5.24 -0.81
C LEU A 144 -1.40 -5.76 0.34
N HIS A 145 -1.78 -6.94 0.84
CA HIS A 145 -1.11 -7.62 1.93
C HIS A 145 -0.06 -8.60 1.40
N SER A 146 1.13 -8.62 2.00
CA SER A 146 2.23 -9.51 1.62
C SER A 146 2.16 -10.87 2.31
N GLY A 147 1.02 -11.54 2.25
CA GLY A 147 0.79 -12.85 2.83
C GLY A 147 -0.46 -13.51 2.25
N LEU A 148 -0.52 -14.82 2.40
CA LEU A 148 -1.70 -15.61 2.04
C LEU A 148 -2.72 -15.53 3.18
N LEU A 149 -3.84 -14.85 2.96
CA LEU A 149 -4.94 -14.79 3.91
C LEU A 149 -5.87 -16.00 3.73
N PRO A 150 -6.49 -16.46 4.82
CA PRO A 150 -6.52 -15.89 6.17
C PRO A 150 -5.36 -16.32 7.08
N ASP A 151 -4.44 -17.17 6.63
CA ASP A 151 -3.45 -17.86 7.47
C ASP A 151 -2.37 -16.92 8.01
N TYR A 152 -1.93 -15.97 7.18
CA TYR A 152 -0.82 -15.06 7.50
C TYR A 152 -1.26 -13.61 7.63
N ARG A 153 -2.11 -13.30 8.61
CA ARG A 153 -2.49 -11.92 8.96
C ARG A 153 -1.37 -11.17 9.68
N GLY A 154 -1.35 -9.85 9.54
CA GLY A 154 -0.42 -8.96 10.24
C GLY A 154 0.96 -8.87 9.61
N VAL A 155 1.91 -8.36 10.39
CA VAL A 155 3.27 -8.06 9.91
C VAL A 155 4.10 -9.32 9.65
N MET A 156 5.12 -9.18 8.78
CA MET A 156 6.10 -10.24 8.48
C MET A 156 5.47 -11.54 7.91
N ALA A 157 4.34 -11.43 7.22
CA ALA A 157 3.57 -12.58 6.75
C ALA A 157 4.39 -13.54 5.88
N SER A 158 5.05 -13.04 4.84
CA SER A 158 5.93 -13.88 3.97
C SER A 158 7.09 -14.51 4.75
N PHE A 159 7.69 -13.76 5.70
CA PHE A 159 8.76 -14.31 6.53
C PHE A 159 8.27 -15.45 7.42
N ARG A 160 7.08 -15.30 8.03
CA ARG A 160 6.48 -16.36 8.86
C ARG A 160 6.16 -17.61 8.04
N ALA A 161 5.65 -17.46 6.83
CA ALA A 161 5.41 -18.57 5.91
C ALA A 161 6.71 -19.33 5.59
N MET A 162 7.79 -18.60 5.26
CA MET A 162 9.12 -19.22 5.04
C MET A 162 9.66 -19.93 6.28
N VAL A 163 9.51 -19.34 7.47
CA VAL A 163 9.95 -19.98 8.74
C VAL A 163 9.15 -21.25 9.03
N ASN A 164 7.86 -21.26 8.69
CA ASN A 164 7.00 -22.45 8.83
C ASN A 164 7.31 -23.54 7.80
N GLY A 165 8.14 -23.26 6.78
CA GLY A 165 8.47 -24.20 5.73
C GLY A 165 7.39 -24.37 4.68
N ASP A 166 6.51 -23.38 4.50
CA ASP A 166 5.48 -23.42 3.48
C ASP A 166 6.12 -23.48 2.07
N ALA A 167 5.53 -24.27 1.22
CA ALA A 167 6.01 -24.45 -0.16
C ALA A 167 5.71 -23.23 -1.05
N GLU A 168 4.74 -22.40 -0.65
CA GLU A 168 4.30 -21.21 -1.38
C GLU A 168 4.23 -20.00 -0.46
N ILE A 169 4.58 -18.87 -0.99
CA ILE A 169 4.29 -17.55 -0.41
C ILE A 169 3.37 -16.79 -1.36
N GLY A 170 2.88 -15.62 -0.97
CA GLY A 170 2.05 -14.86 -1.89
C GLY A 170 1.58 -13.53 -1.32
N SER A 171 0.69 -12.91 -2.07
CA SER A 171 0.07 -11.65 -1.69
C SER A 171 -1.45 -11.77 -1.83
N THR A 172 -2.17 -11.07 -0.97
CA THR A 172 -3.63 -11.02 -0.96
C THR A 172 -4.09 -9.58 -1.13
N LEU A 173 -4.97 -9.36 -2.09
CA LEU A 173 -5.72 -8.13 -2.25
C LEU A 173 -7.05 -8.29 -1.52
N HIS A 174 -7.33 -7.44 -0.54
CA HIS A 174 -8.55 -7.53 0.27
C HIS A 174 -9.04 -6.14 0.68
N TYR A 175 -10.31 -6.05 1.08
CA TYR A 175 -10.86 -4.82 1.66
C TYR A 175 -10.38 -4.59 3.09
N ILE A 176 -10.24 -3.32 3.48
CA ILE A 176 -10.23 -2.90 4.89
C ILE A 176 -11.65 -2.40 5.20
N GLN A 177 -12.40 -3.18 5.98
CA GLN A 177 -13.82 -2.93 6.27
C GLN A 177 -14.05 -2.50 7.72
N ASP A 178 -13.09 -2.76 8.58
CA ASP A 178 -13.12 -2.42 10.00
C ASP A 178 -11.71 -2.14 10.56
N GLY A 179 -11.60 -2.00 11.88
CA GLY A 179 -10.30 -1.83 12.55
C GLY A 179 -9.53 -3.13 12.78
N GLY A 180 -9.98 -4.26 12.28
CA GLY A 180 -9.28 -5.54 12.33
C GLY A 180 -8.06 -5.57 11.42
N VAL A 181 -7.09 -6.42 11.75
CA VAL A 181 -5.88 -6.55 10.94
C VAL A 181 -6.09 -7.68 9.92
N ASP A 182 -6.12 -7.30 8.64
CA ASP A 182 -6.24 -8.20 7.49
C ASP A 182 -7.43 -9.17 7.60
N THR A 183 -8.61 -8.64 8.00
CA THR A 183 -9.84 -9.41 8.26
C THR A 183 -10.90 -9.25 7.18
N GLY A 184 -10.76 -8.26 6.29
CA GLY A 184 -11.78 -7.93 5.29
C GLY A 184 -11.87 -8.91 4.13
N ASP A 185 -12.91 -8.75 3.32
CA ASP A 185 -13.22 -9.62 2.18
C ASP A 185 -12.09 -9.68 1.16
N ILE A 186 -11.70 -10.89 0.78
CA ILE A 186 -10.63 -11.15 -0.17
C ILE A 186 -11.13 -10.92 -1.59
N LEU A 187 -10.39 -10.09 -2.35
CA LEU A 187 -10.65 -9.81 -3.75
C LEU A 187 -9.84 -10.72 -4.68
N SER A 188 -8.57 -10.96 -4.34
CA SER A 188 -7.66 -11.76 -5.16
C SER A 188 -6.48 -12.27 -4.35
N ILE A 189 -5.92 -13.40 -4.75
CA ILE A 189 -4.71 -13.99 -4.18
C ILE A 189 -3.75 -14.30 -5.33
N ALA A 190 -2.50 -13.85 -5.18
CA ALA A 190 -1.39 -14.23 -6.04
C ALA A 190 -0.41 -15.10 -5.24
N ARG A 191 -0.03 -16.25 -5.79
CA ARG A 191 0.92 -17.20 -5.21
C ARG A 191 2.23 -17.20 -5.99
N ALA A 192 3.34 -17.46 -5.30
CA ALA A 192 4.68 -17.52 -5.87
C ALA A 192 5.50 -18.66 -5.24
#